data_fb04d5d6e5b6e9f11b3fabcd00c34b05
#
_entry.id   fb04d5d6e5b6e9f11b3fabcd00c34b05
#
_cell.length_a   1.000
_cell.length_b   1.000
_cell.length_c   1.000
_cell.angle_alpha   90.00
_cell.angle_beta   90.00
_cell.angle_gamma   90.00
#
_symmetry.space_group_name_H-M   'P 1'
#
loop_
_entity.id
_entity.type
_entity.pdbx_description
1 polymer ?
#
loop_
_entity_poly.entity_id
_entity_poly.type
_entity_poly.pdbx_seq_one_letter_code
_entity_poly.pdbx_strand_id
1 'polypeptide(L)'
;MMQLRHGIFDESSISVIALDTVHEIGRLAGRSLDARRFRPNVVVRSLRSAPFQEDQWLGGVLSFGEADDAPAVTVTMRDIRCSMLNLDPDSATPAPEVMKAVVRANQNNAGIYGVVTRIGRLAVGQIVLLRAANEKRERG
;
A
#
# COMPACT_ATOMS: atom_id res chain seq x y z
N MET A 1 -13.43 8.29 -1.86
CA MET A 1 -13.01 9.33 -1.37
C MET A 1 -12.51 9.16 -0.09
N MET A 2 -11.58 9.77 0.15
CA MET A 2 -10.98 9.59 1.28
C MET A 2 -11.73 10.10 2.27
N GLN A 3 -12.81 10.50 2.19
CA GLN A 3 -13.51 10.89 3.04
C GLN A 3 -13.18 11.41 4.03
N LEU A 4 -12.63 11.70 4.11
CA LEU A 4 -12.10 12.34 4.80
C LEU A 4 -12.90 12.97 5.53
N ARG A 5 -13.83 12.85 5.46
CA ARG A 5 -14.69 13.26 5.98
C ARG A 5 -14.49 13.67 7.19
N HIS A 6 -14.09 13.43 7.88
CA HIS A 6 -14.08 13.82 9.12
C HIS A 6 -12.98 14.60 9.45
N GLY A 7 -12.31 15.06 8.61
CA GLY A 7 -11.28 15.93 8.99
C GLY A 7 -10.22 15.32 9.81
N ILE A 8 -10.36 14.10 10.15
CA ILE A 8 -9.34 13.56 10.96
C ILE A 8 -8.37 12.93 10.10
N PHE A 9 -8.52 13.20 8.86
CA PHE A 9 -7.66 12.61 8.01
C PHE A 9 -6.33 13.03 8.16
N ASP A 10 -6.01 14.14 8.63
CA ASP A 10 -4.66 14.63 8.80
C ASP A 10 -3.87 13.72 9.66
N GLU A 11 -4.51 13.04 10.57
CA GLU A 11 -3.81 12.21 11.50
C GLU A 11 -3.93 10.74 11.15
N SER A 12 -4.73 10.41 10.20
CA SER A 12 -4.97 9.02 9.83
C SER A 12 -3.94 8.53 8.85
N SER A 13 -3.46 7.34 9.07
CA SER A 13 -2.60 6.69 8.10
C SER A 13 -3.44 6.06 7.02
N ILE A 14 -2.93 6.09 5.82
CA ILE A 14 -3.54 5.43 4.70
C ILE A 14 -2.65 4.26 4.33
N SER A 15 -3.23 3.09 4.16
CA SER A 15 -2.47 1.91 3.77
C SER A 15 -2.54 1.71 2.27
N VAL A 16 -1.40 1.41 1.67
CA VAL A 16 -1.26 1.21 0.24
C VAL A 16 -0.51 -0.08 0.02
N ILE A 17 -0.97 -0.92 -0.90
CA ILE A 17 -0.26 -2.13 -1.25
C ILE A 17 -0.18 -2.25 -2.77
N ALA A 18 0.93 -2.78 -3.27
CA ALA A 18 1.08 -3.04 -4.68
C ALA A 18 0.46 -4.39 -5.02
N LEU A 19 -0.24 -4.46 -6.14
CA LEU A 19 -0.87 -5.70 -6.56
C LEU A 19 0.16 -6.79 -6.78
N ASP A 20 1.36 -6.44 -7.25
CA ASP A 20 2.43 -7.42 -7.44
C ASP A 20 2.83 -8.09 -6.12
N THR A 21 2.80 -7.34 -5.02
CA THR A 21 3.09 -7.88 -3.70
C THR A 21 2.03 -8.89 -3.29
N VAL A 22 0.75 -8.58 -3.54
CA VAL A 22 -0.35 -9.49 -3.23
C VAL A 22 -0.17 -10.80 -4.02
N HIS A 23 0.16 -10.69 -5.31
CA HIS A 23 0.33 -11.86 -6.15
C HIS A 23 1.53 -12.70 -5.73
N GLU A 24 2.61 -12.08 -5.33
CA GLU A 24 3.78 -12.82 -4.90
C GLU A 24 3.53 -13.57 -3.59
N ILE A 25 2.84 -12.94 -2.65
CA ILE A 25 2.49 -13.60 -1.41
C ILE A 25 1.58 -14.79 -1.70
N GLY A 26 0.63 -14.61 -2.63
CA GLY A 26 -0.23 -15.72 -3.04
C GLY A 26 0.56 -16.87 -3.63
N ARG A 27 1.53 -16.56 -4.50
CA ARG A 27 2.38 -17.57 -5.11
C ARG A 27 3.14 -18.35 -4.03
N LEU A 28 3.70 -17.65 -3.05
CA LEU A 28 4.45 -18.29 -1.98
C LEU A 28 3.56 -19.09 -1.03
N ALA A 29 2.33 -18.65 -0.85
CA ALA A 29 1.36 -19.35 0.00
C ALA A 29 0.64 -20.49 -0.75
N GLY A 30 0.86 -20.59 -2.05
CA GLY A 30 0.23 -21.64 -2.85
C GLY A 30 -1.22 -21.39 -3.17
N ARG A 31 -1.66 -20.13 -3.24
CA ARG A 31 -3.06 -19.81 -3.53
C ARG A 31 -3.20 -18.43 -4.14
N SER A 32 -4.34 -18.21 -4.78
CA SER A 32 -4.68 -16.90 -5.29
C SER A 32 -5.27 -16.07 -4.16
N LEU A 33 -4.78 -14.86 -3.96
CA LEU A 33 -5.23 -14.01 -2.88
C LEU A 33 -5.96 -12.78 -3.40
N ASP A 34 -7.01 -12.39 -2.66
CA ASP A 34 -7.72 -11.16 -2.91
C ASP A 34 -6.99 -10.05 -2.14
N ALA A 35 -6.75 -8.92 -2.77
CA ALA A 35 -6.07 -7.81 -2.12
C ALA A 35 -6.79 -7.32 -0.87
N ARG A 36 -8.11 -7.51 -0.78
CA ARG A 36 -8.88 -7.11 0.40
C ARG A 36 -8.42 -7.80 1.67
N ARG A 37 -7.76 -8.96 1.54
CA ARG A 37 -7.22 -9.67 2.70
C ARG A 37 -6.23 -8.80 3.47
N PHE A 38 -5.53 -7.92 2.75
CA PHE A 38 -4.53 -7.03 3.33
C PHE A 38 -5.14 -5.73 3.85
N ARG A 39 -6.43 -5.54 3.64
CA ARG A 39 -7.21 -4.38 4.13
C ARG A 39 -6.61 -3.04 3.72
N PRO A 40 -6.25 -2.86 2.45
CA PRO A 40 -5.65 -1.59 2.04
C PRO A 40 -6.71 -0.53 1.79
N ASN A 41 -6.31 0.72 1.95
CA ASN A 41 -7.13 1.82 1.50
C ASN A 41 -6.95 1.99 -0.02
N VAL A 42 -5.74 1.70 -0.52
CA VAL A 42 -5.42 1.88 -1.93
C VAL A 42 -4.59 0.69 -2.42
N VAL A 43 -4.96 0.16 -3.57
CA VAL A 43 -4.18 -0.87 -4.26
C VAL A 43 -3.61 -0.24 -5.51
N VAL A 44 -2.30 -0.35 -5.72
CA VAL A 44 -1.66 0.22 -6.90
C VAL A 44 -1.10 -0.90 -7.77
N ARG A 45 -1.07 -0.62 -9.08
CA ARG A 45 -0.44 -1.52 -10.03
C ARG A 45 0.77 -0.82 -10.59
N SER A 46 1.91 -1.45 -10.53
CA SER A 46 3.12 -0.85 -11.01
C SER A 46 3.35 -1.14 -12.48
N LEU A 47 4.01 -0.24 -13.17
CA LEU A 47 4.41 -0.48 -14.54
C LEU A 47 5.56 -1.48 -14.59
N ARG A 48 6.35 -1.58 -13.51
CA ARG A 48 7.37 -2.58 -13.40
C ARG A 48 6.92 -3.59 -12.39
N SER A 49 6.84 -4.85 -12.79
CA SER A 49 6.41 -5.89 -11.88
C SER A 49 7.56 -6.22 -10.93
N ALA A 50 7.42 -5.85 -9.69
CA ALA A 50 8.41 -6.13 -8.66
C ALA A 50 7.72 -6.26 -7.31
N PRO A 51 7.70 -7.46 -6.73
CA PRO A 51 7.04 -7.64 -5.44
C PRO A 51 7.77 -6.87 -4.35
N PHE A 52 7.02 -6.39 -3.40
CA PHE A 52 7.53 -5.64 -2.24
C PHE A 52 8.25 -4.35 -2.62
N GLN A 53 8.00 -3.83 -3.81
CA GLN A 53 8.65 -2.60 -4.25
C GLN A 53 8.20 -1.40 -3.43
N GLU A 54 7.06 -1.47 -2.79
CA GLU A 54 6.58 -0.35 -1.98
C GLU A 54 7.51 -0.05 -0.80
N ASP A 55 8.33 -1.00 -0.40
CA ASP A 55 9.33 -0.75 0.64
C ASP A 55 10.35 0.31 0.21
N GLN A 56 10.55 0.45 -1.10
CA GLN A 56 11.48 1.44 -1.64
C GLN A 56 10.89 2.84 -1.63
N TRP A 57 9.60 2.97 -1.33
CA TRP A 57 8.94 4.27 -1.36
C TRP A 57 9.02 5.03 -0.05
N LEU A 58 9.64 4.44 0.97
CA LEU A 58 9.74 5.08 2.27
C LEU A 58 10.38 6.46 2.16
N GLY A 59 9.79 7.43 2.79
CA GLY A 59 10.25 8.81 2.74
C GLY A 59 9.85 9.56 1.48
N GLY A 60 9.26 8.88 0.52
CA GLY A 60 8.82 9.50 -0.73
C GLY A 60 7.37 9.97 -0.65
N VAL A 61 6.89 10.51 -1.74
CA VAL A 61 5.54 11.02 -1.86
C VAL A 61 4.85 10.35 -3.03
N LEU A 62 3.64 9.86 -2.80
CA LEU A 62 2.78 9.34 -3.85
C LEU A 62 1.80 10.44 -4.23
N SER A 63 1.78 10.82 -5.51
CA SER A 63 0.85 11.81 -6.02
C SER A 63 -0.18 11.10 -6.88
N PHE A 64 -1.44 11.30 -6.58
CA PHE A 64 -2.52 10.60 -7.27
C PHE A 64 -3.07 11.48 -8.40
N GLY A 65 -2.28 11.63 -9.44
CA GLY A 65 -2.57 12.45 -10.59
C GLY A 65 -1.37 13.30 -10.95
N GLU A 66 -1.39 13.90 -12.12
CA GLU A 66 -0.25 14.67 -12.62
C GLU A 66 -0.32 16.15 -12.28
N ALA A 67 -1.46 16.63 -11.85
CA ALA A 67 -1.62 18.05 -11.54
C ALA A 67 -0.86 18.41 -10.27
N ASP A 68 -0.40 19.65 -10.19
CA ASP A 68 0.35 20.11 -9.02
C ASP A 68 -0.47 20.06 -7.73
N ASP A 69 -1.80 20.17 -7.84
CA ASP A 69 -2.67 20.10 -6.68
C ASP A 69 -3.29 18.73 -6.48
N ALA A 70 -2.78 17.70 -7.14
CA ALA A 70 -3.30 16.35 -6.99
C ALA A 70 -3.16 15.86 -5.55
N PRO A 71 -4.05 14.96 -5.11
CA PRO A 71 -3.93 14.39 -3.77
C PRO A 71 -2.58 13.72 -3.59
N ALA A 72 -2.01 13.81 -2.42
CA ALA A 72 -0.69 13.25 -2.18
C ALA A 72 -0.58 12.63 -0.79
N VAL A 73 0.24 11.60 -0.71
CA VAL A 73 0.49 10.87 0.53
C VAL A 73 2.00 10.73 0.69
N THR A 74 2.51 11.10 1.86
CA THR A 74 3.91 10.87 2.17
C THR A 74 4.04 9.51 2.84
N VAL A 75 4.90 8.66 2.29
CA VAL A 75 5.07 7.30 2.77
C VAL A 75 5.95 7.31 4.01
N THR A 76 5.42 6.82 5.12
CA THR A 76 6.06 6.98 6.41
C THR A 76 6.62 5.68 6.98
N MET A 77 6.02 4.54 6.72
CA MET A 77 6.48 3.28 7.30
C MET A 77 5.95 2.09 6.53
N ARG A 78 6.61 0.95 6.72
CA ARG A 78 6.14 -0.29 6.17
C ARG A 78 4.98 -0.80 7.02
N ASP A 79 4.13 -1.62 6.44
CA ASP A 79 2.97 -2.16 7.12
C ASP A 79 3.31 -3.54 7.68
N ILE A 80 3.55 -3.62 8.98
CA ILE A 80 3.79 -4.88 9.66
C ILE A 80 2.45 -5.58 9.85
N ARG A 81 2.37 -6.82 9.41
CA ARG A 81 1.10 -7.54 9.37
C ARG A 81 0.80 -8.31 10.64
N CYS A 82 -0.46 -8.56 10.89
CA CYS A 82 -0.92 -9.35 12.03
C CYS A 82 -1.73 -10.56 11.54
N SER A 83 -2.15 -11.39 12.45
CA SER A 83 -2.83 -12.64 12.12
C SER A 83 -4.15 -12.45 11.38
N MET A 84 -4.73 -11.27 11.37
CA MET A 84 -5.93 -11.00 10.61
C MET A 84 -5.72 -11.26 9.12
N LEU A 85 -4.46 -11.19 8.67
CA LEU A 85 -4.12 -11.47 7.30
C LEU A 85 -4.48 -12.90 6.89
N ASN A 86 -4.55 -13.80 7.83
CA ASN A 86 -4.88 -15.20 7.56
C ASN A 86 -6.36 -15.43 7.28
N LEU A 87 -7.21 -14.43 7.50
CA LEU A 87 -8.64 -14.61 7.34
C LEU A 87 -9.13 -14.19 5.97
N ASP A 88 -9.95 -15.03 5.36
CA ASP A 88 -10.56 -14.69 4.07
C ASP A 88 -11.48 -13.48 4.26
N PRO A 89 -11.42 -12.49 3.38
CA PRO A 89 -12.20 -11.26 3.55
C PRO A 89 -13.70 -11.44 3.49
N ASP A 90 -14.18 -12.50 2.85
CA ASP A 90 -15.61 -12.75 2.74
C ASP A 90 -16.10 -13.75 3.78
N SER A 91 -15.37 -14.85 3.98
CA SER A 91 -15.85 -15.95 4.80
C SER A 91 -15.17 -16.05 6.15
N ALA A 92 -14.10 -15.31 6.36
CA ALA A 92 -13.25 -15.39 7.54
C ALA A 92 -12.62 -16.77 7.71
N THR A 93 -12.56 -17.57 6.65
CA THR A 93 -11.92 -18.88 6.70
C THR A 93 -10.42 -18.69 6.88
N PRO A 94 -9.79 -19.36 7.84
CA PRO A 94 -8.37 -19.16 8.10
C PRO A 94 -7.46 -19.81 7.06
N ALA A 95 -6.35 -19.16 6.78
CA ALA A 95 -5.32 -19.66 5.90
C ALA A 95 -3.96 -19.25 6.46
N PRO A 96 -3.45 -19.97 7.46
CA PRO A 96 -2.20 -19.58 8.15
C PRO A 96 -0.98 -19.46 7.24
N GLU A 97 -0.99 -20.13 6.11
CA GLU A 97 0.11 -20.08 5.16
C GLU A 97 0.32 -18.67 4.59
N VAL A 98 -0.70 -17.81 4.63
CA VAL A 98 -0.58 -16.45 4.10
C VAL A 98 0.39 -15.64 4.94
N MET A 99 0.19 -15.60 6.25
CA MET A 99 1.09 -14.84 7.10
C MET A 99 2.48 -15.45 7.14
N LYS A 100 2.58 -16.77 7.07
CA LYS A 100 3.88 -17.42 7.03
C LYS A 100 4.64 -16.99 5.78
N ALA A 101 3.97 -16.84 4.65
CA ALA A 101 4.59 -16.38 3.42
C ALA A 101 5.12 -14.96 3.59
N VAL A 102 4.36 -14.07 4.21
CA VAL A 102 4.79 -12.69 4.42
C VAL A 102 6.01 -12.62 5.34
N VAL A 103 5.99 -13.42 6.40
CA VAL A 103 7.11 -13.45 7.34
C VAL A 103 8.39 -13.91 6.63
N ARG A 104 8.30 -14.96 5.84
CA ARG A 104 9.46 -15.49 5.15
C ARG A 104 9.94 -14.58 4.04
N ALA A 105 9.03 -14.00 3.30
CA ALA A 105 9.40 -13.24 2.12
C ALA A 105 9.91 -11.84 2.44
N ASN A 106 9.36 -11.21 3.47
CA ASN A 106 9.67 -9.81 3.70
C ASN A 106 9.58 -9.40 5.17
N GLN A 107 9.98 -10.28 6.05
CA GLN A 107 10.06 -9.97 7.48
C GLN A 107 8.76 -9.43 8.05
N ASN A 108 7.66 -10.02 7.59
CA ASN A 108 6.31 -9.71 8.07
C ASN A 108 5.80 -8.34 7.60
N ASN A 109 6.37 -7.76 6.56
CA ASN A 109 5.89 -6.49 6.02
C ASN A 109 5.25 -6.72 4.65
N ALA A 110 4.09 -6.13 4.44
CA ALA A 110 3.44 -6.14 3.14
C ALA A 110 2.62 -4.87 3.00
N GLY A 111 3.01 -3.99 2.08
CA GLY A 111 2.37 -2.70 1.92
C GLY A 111 3.07 -1.63 2.75
N ILE A 112 2.57 -0.43 2.66
CA ILE A 112 3.10 0.71 3.40
C ILE A 112 1.97 1.54 3.98
N TYR A 113 2.32 2.37 4.94
CA TYR A 113 1.44 3.41 5.44
C TYR A 113 1.98 4.77 5.05
N GLY A 114 1.11 5.72 4.88
CA GLY A 114 1.49 7.08 4.64
C GLY A 114 0.49 8.04 5.24
N VAL A 115 0.85 9.31 5.31
CA VAL A 115 -0.03 10.36 5.78
C VAL A 115 -0.42 11.24 4.61
N VAL A 116 -1.66 11.69 4.60
CA VAL A 116 -2.16 12.57 3.55
C VAL A 116 -1.51 13.94 3.70
N THR A 117 -0.78 14.36 2.67
CA THR A 117 -0.16 15.67 2.68
C THR A 117 -0.87 16.64 1.73
N ARG A 118 -1.73 16.13 0.86
CA ARG A 118 -2.58 17.00 0.05
C ARG A 118 -3.90 16.26 -0.16
N ILE A 119 -4.98 16.85 0.30
CA ILE A 119 -6.31 16.25 0.28
C ILE A 119 -6.90 16.28 -1.12
N GLY A 120 -7.70 15.30 -1.44
CA GLY A 120 -8.42 15.25 -2.69
C GLY A 120 -9.09 13.92 -2.88
N ARG A 121 -9.66 13.73 -4.06
CA ARG A 121 -10.36 12.50 -4.38
C ARG A 121 -9.47 11.56 -5.13
N LEU A 122 -9.60 10.28 -4.83
CA LEU A 122 -8.91 9.22 -5.54
C LEU A 122 -9.92 8.46 -6.38
N ALA A 123 -9.50 8.00 -7.54
CA ALA A 123 -10.36 7.24 -8.43
C ALA A 123 -9.60 6.07 -9.00
N VAL A 124 -10.30 4.97 -9.24
CA VAL A 124 -9.72 3.80 -9.87
C VAL A 124 -9.28 4.16 -11.28
N GLY A 125 -8.12 3.67 -11.67
CA GLY A 125 -7.56 3.96 -13.00
C GLY A 125 -6.71 5.21 -13.05
N GLN A 126 -6.59 5.91 -11.92
CA GLN A 126 -5.82 7.12 -11.87
C GLN A 126 -4.34 6.82 -11.86
N ILE A 127 -3.55 7.68 -12.48
CA ILE A 127 -2.10 7.54 -12.48
C ILE A 127 -1.57 7.95 -11.11
N VAL A 128 -0.62 7.16 -10.59
CA VAL A 128 0.04 7.46 -9.33
C VAL A 128 1.51 7.66 -9.63
N LEU A 129 2.04 8.79 -9.21
CA LEU A 129 3.44 9.14 -9.44
C LEU A 129 4.20 9.09 -8.12
N LEU A 130 5.39 8.55 -8.17
CA LEU A 130 6.25 8.46 -7.00
C LEU A 130 7.41 9.44 -7.13
N ARG A 131 7.60 10.24 -6.09
CA ARG A 131 8.81 11.04 -5.96
C ARG A 131 9.59 10.45 -4.80
N ALA A 132 10.69 9.80 -5.10
CA ALA A 132 11.47 9.10 -4.09
C ALA A 132 12.18 10.07 -3.14
N ALA A 133 12.51 9.59 -1.97
CA ALA A 133 13.12 10.42 -0.93
C ALA A 133 14.45 11.05 -1.39
N ASN A 134 15.27 10.28 -2.10
CA ASN A 134 16.55 10.80 -2.55
C ASN A 134 16.40 11.89 -3.62
N GLU A 135 15.35 11.83 -4.43
CA GLU A 135 15.08 12.88 -5.39
C GLU A 135 14.72 14.17 -4.66
N LYS A 136 13.96 14.04 -3.58
CA LYS A 136 13.60 15.20 -2.79
C LYS A 136 14.84 15.83 -2.16
N ARG A 137 15.78 15.02 -1.69
CA ARG A 137 16.98 15.58 -1.11
C ARG A 137 17.83 16.30 -2.12
N GLU A 138 17.93 15.78 -3.32
CA GLU A 138 18.73 16.41 -4.36
C GLU A 138 18.16 17.73 -4.77
N ARG A 139 16.87 17.91 -4.66
CA ARG A 139 16.27 19.15 -5.03
C ARG A 139 16.22 20.13 -3.90
N GLY A 140 16.35 19.62 -2.74
CA GLY A 140 16.17 20.38 -1.57
C GLY A 140 17.29 21.26 -1.27
#